data_fa009d6acdb4de2c8b10f3e5a7eccfeb
#
_entry.id   fa009d6acdb4de2c8b10f3e5a7eccfeb
#
_cell.length_a   1.000
_cell.length_b   1.000
_cell.length_c   1.000
_cell.angle_alpha   90.00
_cell.angle_beta   90.00
_cell.angle_gamma   90.00
#
_symmetry.space_group_name_H-M   'P 1'
#
loop_
_entity.id
_entity.type
_entity.pdbx_description
1 polymer ?
#
loop_
_entity_poly.entity_id
_entity_poly.type
_entity_poly.pdbx_seq_one_letter_code
_entity_poly.pdbx_strand_id
1 'polypeptide(L)'
;MSSPLDRLKNLTNKISGYETVRKENLRRLKKLFEELEISKKVDTFEDIFMFKAINLSGASLQKENLGEVKEGKYLQILAISYDKEAAQKSKNSSLGYFGRAENVDVDFKNSVVEFVIRYRFEKSFMTLEHYNDMLGEFGKEGE
;
A
#
# COMPACT_ATOMS: atom_id res chain seq x y z
N MET A 1 -6.06 -22.96 28.11
CA MET A 1 -6.83 -21.78 27.66
C MET A 1 -6.25 -20.51 28.23
N SER A 2 -6.05 -19.50 27.40
CA SER A 2 -5.59 -18.20 27.91
C SER A 2 -6.72 -17.49 28.65
N SER A 3 -6.38 -16.85 29.77
CA SER A 3 -7.31 -16.01 30.49
C SER A 3 -7.65 -14.75 29.68
N PRO A 4 -8.75 -14.04 30.00
CA PRO A 4 -9.02 -12.74 29.37
C PRO A 4 -7.88 -11.73 29.52
N LEU A 5 -7.17 -11.77 30.65
CA LEU A 5 -6.02 -10.89 30.89
C LEU A 5 -4.85 -11.24 29.95
N ASP A 6 -4.59 -12.54 29.74
CA ASP A 6 -3.53 -12.98 28.84
C ASP A 6 -3.83 -12.57 27.39
N ARG A 7 -5.09 -12.69 26.97
CA ARG A 7 -5.51 -12.24 25.64
C ARG A 7 -5.33 -10.74 25.46
N LEU A 8 -5.64 -9.97 26.49
CA LEU A 8 -5.46 -8.52 26.45
C LEU A 8 -3.98 -8.14 26.36
N LYS A 9 -3.12 -8.81 27.14
CA LYS A 9 -1.66 -8.60 27.08
C LYS A 9 -1.10 -8.94 25.70
N ASN A 10 -1.54 -10.05 25.11
CA ASN A 10 -1.11 -10.47 23.79
C ASN A 10 -1.52 -9.46 22.73
N LEU A 11 -2.75 -8.94 22.82
CA LEU A 11 -3.26 -7.93 21.91
C LEU A 11 -2.45 -6.63 22.02
N THR A 12 -2.16 -6.19 23.25
CA THR A 12 -1.35 -5.00 23.51
C THR A 12 0.06 -5.15 22.92
N ASN A 13 0.67 -6.32 23.08
CA ASN A 13 1.99 -6.61 22.53
C ASN A 13 1.97 -6.58 20.99
N LYS A 14 0.93 -7.10 20.36
CA LYS A 14 0.77 -7.06 18.90
C LYS A 14 0.64 -5.62 18.41
N ILE A 15 -0.15 -4.79 19.09
CA ILE A 15 -0.36 -3.38 18.72
C ILE A 15 0.98 -2.64 18.79
N SER A 16 1.74 -2.80 19.87
CA SER A 16 3.05 -2.17 20.02
C SER A 16 4.03 -2.63 18.94
N GLY A 17 4.00 -3.93 18.60
CA GLY A 17 4.81 -4.49 17.53
C GLY A 17 4.46 -3.90 16.18
N TYR A 18 3.17 -3.71 15.90
CA TYR A 18 2.71 -3.10 14.66
C TYR A 18 3.13 -1.63 14.53
N GLU A 19 3.17 -0.88 15.62
CA GLU A 19 3.63 0.51 15.57
C GLU A 19 5.08 0.59 15.09
N THR A 20 5.95 -0.27 15.59
CA THR A 20 7.34 -0.33 15.17
C THR A 20 7.46 -0.75 13.70
N VAL A 21 6.75 -1.81 13.31
CA VAL A 21 6.72 -2.31 11.94
C VAL A 21 6.20 -1.24 10.99
N ARG A 22 5.15 -0.52 11.41
CA ARG A 22 4.53 0.54 10.61
C ARG A 22 5.49 1.70 10.37
N LYS A 23 6.22 2.13 11.39
CA LYS A 23 7.24 3.20 11.26
C LYS A 23 8.32 2.80 10.26
N GLU A 24 8.83 1.58 10.38
CA GLU A 24 9.84 1.07 9.47
C GLU A 24 9.28 0.94 8.05
N ASN A 25 8.03 0.51 7.92
CA ASN A 25 7.37 0.41 6.62
C ASN A 25 7.27 1.78 5.95
N LEU A 26 6.87 2.81 6.69
CA LEU A 26 6.76 4.16 6.16
C LEU A 26 8.12 4.74 5.76
N ARG A 27 9.16 4.49 6.57
CA ARG A 27 10.52 4.92 6.27
C ARG A 27 10.99 4.31 4.95
N ARG A 28 10.81 3.02 4.80
CA ARG A 28 11.22 2.30 3.60
C ARG A 28 10.40 2.70 2.38
N LEU A 29 9.10 2.88 2.55
CA LEU A 29 8.19 3.32 1.49
C LEU A 29 8.58 4.69 0.96
N LYS A 30 8.91 5.62 1.85
CA LYS A 30 9.34 6.97 1.48
C LYS A 30 10.65 6.92 0.69
N LYS A 31 11.57 6.06 1.08
CA LYS A 31 12.83 5.88 0.37
C LYS A 31 12.57 5.36 -1.06
N LEU A 32 11.70 4.38 -1.21
CA LEU A 32 11.32 3.83 -2.51
C LEU A 32 10.59 4.88 -3.37
N PHE A 33 9.75 5.70 -2.77
CA PHE A 33 9.09 6.82 -3.44
C PHE A 33 10.11 7.74 -4.13
N GLU A 34 11.22 8.02 -3.48
CA GLU A 34 12.30 8.83 -4.04
C GLU A 34 13.12 8.04 -5.07
N GLU A 35 13.55 6.82 -4.73
CA GLU A 35 14.39 5.99 -5.59
C GLU A 35 13.72 5.64 -6.93
N LEU A 36 12.41 5.38 -6.91
CA LEU A 36 11.64 5.06 -8.11
C LEU A 36 11.16 6.30 -8.85
N GLU A 37 11.53 7.47 -8.39
CA GLU A 37 11.18 8.76 -8.97
C GLU A 37 9.68 9.00 -9.06
N ILE A 38 8.91 8.41 -8.16
CA ILE A 38 7.48 8.65 -8.06
C ILE A 38 7.22 10.10 -7.67
N SER A 39 8.17 10.72 -6.97
CA SER A 39 8.15 12.15 -6.65
C SER A 39 8.02 13.07 -7.88
N LYS A 40 8.37 12.58 -9.05
CA LYS A 40 8.17 13.34 -10.31
C LYS A 40 6.72 13.35 -10.76
N LYS A 41 5.91 12.42 -10.27
CA LYS A 41 4.49 12.28 -10.65
C LYS A 41 3.54 12.73 -9.56
N VAL A 42 4.01 12.75 -8.30
CA VAL A 42 3.21 13.08 -7.11
C VAL A 42 4.01 14.10 -6.29
N ASP A 43 3.40 15.23 -5.97
CA ASP A 43 4.08 16.37 -5.35
C ASP A 43 4.69 16.05 -3.99
N THR A 44 3.94 15.35 -3.13
CA THR A 44 4.43 14.96 -1.81
C THR A 44 4.20 13.49 -1.56
N PHE A 45 5.04 12.91 -0.69
CA PHE A 45 4.90 11.49 -0.31
C PHE A 45 3.50 11.19 0.24
N GLU A 46 2.98 12.07 1.07
CA GLU A 46 1.69 11.88 1.73
C GLU A 46 0.53 11.82 0.73
N ASP A 47 0.68 12.45 -0.42
CA ASP A 47 -0.35 12.47 -1.45
C ASP A 47 -0.64 11.08 -2.04
N ILE A 48 0.31 10.12 -1.93
CA ILE A 48 0.06 8.77 -2.43
C ILE A 48 -1.11 8.09 -1.70
N PHE A 49 -1.37 8.51 -0.45
CA PHE A 49 -2.45 7.94 0.35
C PHE A 49 -3.83 8.51 0.03
N MET A 50 -3.88 9.53 -0.83
CA MET A 50 -5.13 10.10 -1.34
C MET A 50 -5.71 9.27 -2.49
N PHE A 51 -4.92 8.41 -3.11
CA PHE A 51 -5.42 7.51 -4.14
C PHE A 51 -6.34 6.45 -3.55
N LYS A 52 -7.32 6.03 -4.35
CA LYS A 52 -8.20 4.92 -3.99
C LYS A 52 -7.40 3.62 -3.84
N ALA A 53 -6.47 3.38 -4.76
CA ALA A 53 -5.63 2.18 -4.78
C ALA A 53 -4.37 2.44 -5.61
N ILE A 54 -3.35 1.62 -5.38
CA ILE A 54 -2.18 1.54 -6.26
C ILE A 54 -2.03 0.08 -6.70
N ASN A 55 -1.95 -0.10 -8.01
CA ASN A 55 -1.83 -1.41 -8.64
C ASN A 55 -0.49 -1.57 -9.34
N LEU A 56 -0.13 -2.82 -9.60
CA LEU A 56 1.09 -3.19 -10.31
C LEU A 56 0.74 -3.93 -11.58
N SER A 57 1.37 -3.54 -12.70
CA SER A 57 1.33 -4.28 -13.95
C SER A 57 2.72 -4.84 -14.23
N GLY A 58 2.78 -6.02 -14.87
CA GLY A 58 4.04 -6.60 -15.32
C GLY A 58 4.71 -7.56 -14.37
N ALA A 59 4.27 -7.63 -13.12
CA ALA A 59 4.75 -8.60 -12.16
C ALA A 59 3.61 -9.05 -11.25
N SER A 60 3.72 -10.24 -10.69
CA SER A 60 2.68 -10.83 -9.86
C SER A 60 2.76 -10.33 -8.42
N LEU A 61 1.59 -10.08 -7.82
CA LEU A 61 1.44 -9.83 -6.38
C LEU A 61 0.76 -10.99 -5.68
N GLN A 62 0.56 -12.10 -6.37
CA GLN A 62 -0.02 -13.30 -5.78
C GLN A 62 1.02 -14.00 -4.90
N LYS A 63 0.57 -14.55 -3.78
CA LYS A 63 1.46 -15.18 -2.80
C LYS A 63 2.27 -16.32 -3.39
N GLU A 64 1.67 -17.10 -4.31
CA GLU A 64 2.27 -18.31 -4.89
C GLU A 64 3.43 -17.99 -5.83
N ASN A 65 3.40 -16.81 -6.45
CA ASN A 65 4.41 -16.40 -7.43
C ASN A 65 4.79 -14.93 -7.30
N LEU A 66 4.91 -14.47 -6.07
CA LEU A 66 5.16 -13.07 -5.75
C LEU A 66 6.41 -12.54 -6.46
N GLY A 67 6.23 -11.46 -7.21
CA GLY A 67 7.33 -10.80 -7.91
C GLY A 67 7.69 -11.43 -9.24
N GLU A 68 7.04 -12.53 -9.63
CA GLU A 68 7.32 -13.18 -10.91
C GLU A 68 6.96 -12.25 -12.07
N VAL A 69 7.90 -12.11 -13.01
CA VAL A 69 7.74 -11.27 -14.19
C VAL A 69 6.73 -11.90 -15.16
N LYS A 70 5.85 -11.05 -15.69
CA LYS A 70 4.89 -11.45 -16.72
C LYS A 70 5.44 -11.04 -18.07
N GLU A 71 5.94 -12.02 -18.83
CA GLU A 71 6.51 -11.77 -20.15
C GLU A 71 5.50 -11.10 -21.09
N GLY A 72 5.98 -10.16 -21.88
CA GLY A 72 5.15 -9.42 -22.83
C GLY A 72 4.33 -8.31 -22.21
N LYS A 73 4.40 -8.13 -20.90
CA LYS A 73 3.72 -7.04 -20.19
C LYS A 73 4.72 -5.95 -19.82
N TYR A 74 4.21 -4.74 -19.61
CA TYR A 74 5.02 -3.60 -19.17
C TYR A 74 4.99 -3.50 -17.66
N LEU A 75 6.16 -3.26 -17.07
CA LEU A 75 6.26 -3.03 -15.63
C LEU A 75 5.85 -1.59 -15.35
N GLN A 76 4.79 -1.42 -14.57
CA GLN A 76 4.20 -0.11 -14.35
C GLN A 76 3.47 -0.06 -13.01
N ILE A 77 3.59 1.08 -12.34
CA ILE A 77 2.83 1.39 -11.12
C ILE A 77 1.66 2.28 -11.54
N LEU A 78 0.45 1.84 -11.22
CA LEU A 78 -0.79 2.53 -11.60
C LEU A 78 -1.52 3.00 -10.35
N ALA A 79 -1.84 4.29 -10.29
CA ALA A 79 -2.67 4.85 -9.24
C ALA A 79 -4.11 4.98 -9.74
N ILE A 80 -5.06 4.64 -8.87
CA ILE A 80 -6.47 4.79 -9.13
C ILE A 80 -6.98 5.91 -8.22
N SER A 81 -7.53 6.95 -8.80
CA SER A 81 -8.11 8.07 -8.04
C SER A 81 -9.61 8.14 -8.28
N TYR A 82 -10.31 8.76 -7.34
CA TYR A 82 -11.73 9.05 -7.52
C TYR A 82 -11.88 10.26 -8.45
N ASP A 83 -12.78 10.13 -9.44
CA ASP A 83 -13.17 11.24 -10.29
C ASP A 83 -14.67 11.46 -10.13
N LYS A 84 -15.03 12.47 -9.34
CA LYS A 84 -16.43 12.76 -9.02
C LYS A 84 -17.20 13.41 -10.18
N GLU A 85 -16.47 13.96 -11.15
CA GLU A 85 -17.08 14.71 -12.24
C GLU A 85 -17.21 13.92 -13.52
N ALA A 86 -16.47 12.82 -13.65
CA ALA A 86 -16.52 11.98 -14.86
C ALA A 86 -17.65 10.98 -14.79
N ALA A 87 -18.09 10.52 -15.97
CA ALA A 87 -19.04 9.40 -16.09
C ALA A 87 -18.49 8.13 -15.44
N GLN A 88 -17.17 8.01 -15.31
CA GLN A 88 -16.49 6.95 -14.59
C GLN A 88 -16.14 7.44 -13.19
N LYS A 89 -16.41 6.61 -12.17
CA LYS A 89 -16.14 6.93 -10.76
C LYS A 89 -14.67 6.83 -10.38
N SER A 90 -13.80 6.37 -11.27
CA SER A 90 -12.37 6.23 -11.02
C SER A 90 -11.56 6.56 -12.27
N LYS A 91 -10.34 7.04 -12.04
CA LYS A 91 -9.41 7.41 -13.09
C LYS A 91 -8.06 6.75 -12.80
N ASN A 92 -7.46 6.16 -13.83
CA ASN A 92 -6.13 5.56 -13.74
C ASN A 92 -5.07 6.57 -14.17
N SER A 93 -3.97 6.62 -13.44
CA SER A 93 -2.79 7.39 -13.82
C SER A 93 -1.52 6.61 -13.51
N SER A 94 -0.50 6.78 -14.36
CA SER A 94 0.78 6.11 -14.16
C SER A 94 1.64 6.87 -13.17
N LEU A 95 2.14 6.18 -12.16
CA LEU A 95 3.13 6.73 -11.23
C LEU A 95 4.54 6.36 -11.65
N GLY A 96 4.70 5.35 -12.49
CA GLY A 96 5.99 4.94 -13.00
C GLY A 96 5.83 3.91 -14.10
N TYR A 97 6.51 4.12 -15.20
CA TYR A 97 6.56 3.21 -16.34
C TYR A 97 8.01 2.82 -16.56
N PHE A 98 8.29 1.52 -16.57
CA PHE A 98 9.67 1.03 -16.54
C PHE A 98 10.04 0.17 -17.73
N GLY A 99 9.15 0.06 -18.73
CA GLY A 99 9.39 -0.73 -19.94
C GLY A 99 8.91 -2.17 -19.79
N ARG A 100 9.33 -3.01 -20.71
CA ARG A 100 8.93 -4.42 -20.72
C ARG A 100 9.48 -5.13 -19.48
N ALA A 101 8.61 -5.85 -18.79
CA ALA A 101 8.94 -6.45 -17.50
C ALA A 101 10.15 -7.40 -17.58
N GLU A 102 10.25 -8.19 -18.65
CA GLU A 102 11.35 -9.14 -18.84
C GLU A 102 12.70 -8.48 -19.07
N ASN A 103 12.70 -7.18 -19.44
CA ASN A 103 13.93 -6.42 -19.71
C ASN A 103 14.39 -5.56 -18.52
N VAL A 104 13.59 -5.50 -17.45
CA VAL A 104 13.93 -4.71 -16.27
C VAL A 104 14.87 -5.49 -15.37
N ASP A 105 15.89 -4.81 -14.84
CA ASP A 105 16.81 -5.40 -13.87
C ASP A 105 16.04 -6.00 -12.69
N VAL A 106 16.50 -7.16 -12.22
CA VAL A 106 15.80 -7.91 -11.16
C VAL A 106 15.70 -7.10 -9.87
N ASP A 107 16.78 -6.43 -9.46
CA ASP A 107 16.77 -5.64 -8.23
C ASP A 107 15.84 -4.44 -8.33
N PHE A 108 15.82 -3.79 -9.49
CA PHE A 108 14.90 -2.67 -9.73
C PHE A 108 13.45 -3.14 -9.74
N LYS A 109 13.17 -4.25 -10.42
CA LYS A 109 11.83 -4.85 -10.43
C LYS A 109 11.37 -5.18 -9.01
N ASN A 110 12.26 -5.74 -8.19
CA ASN A 110 11.95 -6.06 -6.80
C ASN A 110 11.62 -4.81 -5.98
N SER A 111 12.31 -3.69 -6.25
CA SER A 111 11.99 -2.41 -5.59
C SER A 111 10.60 -1.90 -5.98
N VAL A 112 10.21 -2.08 -7.25
CA VAL A 112 8.88 -1.70 -7.72
C VAL A 112 7.81 -2.53 -7.02
N VAL A 113 8.01 -3.84 -6.93
CA VAL A 113 7.10 -4.76 -6.24
C VAL A 113 7.00 -4.37 -4.75
N GLU A 114 8.13 -4.14 -4.12
CA GLU A 114 8.22 -3.77 -2.71
C GLU A 114 7.42 -2.49 -2.43
N PHE A 115 7.53 -1.49 -3.31
CA PHE A 115 6.80 -0.23 -3.15
C PHE A 115 5.29 -0.48 -3.08
N VAL A 116 4.75 -1.27 -4.00
CA VAL A 116 3.30 -1.53 -4.06
C VAL A 116 2.85 -2.30 -2.82
N ILE A 117 3.62 -3.30 -2.40
CA ILE A 117 3.29 -4.09 -1.20
C ILE A 117 3.27 -3.21 0.05
N ARG A 118 4.30 -2.38 0.22
CA ARG A 118 4.41 -1.51 1.39
C ARG A 118 3.33 -0.44 1.42
N TYR A 119 2.94 0.07 0.25
CA TYR A 119 1.81 0.99 0.14
C TYR A 119 0.53 0.33 0.63
N ARG A 120 0.24 -0.88 0.14
CA ARG A 120 -0.96 -1.63 0.54
C ARG A 120 -0.94 -1.98 2.02
N PHE A 121 0.24 -2.27 2.56
CA PHE A 121 0.41 -2.56 3.98
C PHE A 121 0.02 -1.35 4.83
N GLU A 122 0.53 -0.18 4.50
CA GLU A 122 0.17 1.05 5.24
C GLU A 122 -1.30 1.40 5.07
N LYS A 123 -1.85 1.25 3.87
CA LYS A 123 -3.27 1.53 3.61
C LYS A 123 -4.17 0.61 4.45
N SER A 124 -3.76 -0.63 4.70
CA SER A 124 -4.55 -1.54 5.53
C SER A 124 -4.62 -1.05 6.98
N PHE A 125 -3.54 -0.49 7.53
CA PHE A 125 -3.56 0.13 8.86
C PHE A 125 -4.47 1.36 8.89
N MET A 126 -4.40 2.21 7.88
CA MET A 126 -5.26 3.39 7.78
C MET A 126 -6.73 2.99 7.73
N THR A 127 -7.04 1.93 6.99
CA THR A 127 -8.41 1.40 6.89
C THR A 127 -8.88 0.88 8.24
N LEU A 128 -8.03 0.15 8.96
CA LEU A 128 -8.36 -0.34 10.31
C LEU A 128 -8.63 0.81 11.28
N GLU A 129 -7.79 1.83 11.24
CA GLU A 129 -7.98 3.03 12.08
C GLU A 129 -9.30 3.70 11.79
N HIS A 130 -9.63 3.84 10.50
CA HIS A 130 -10.88 4.46 10.06
C HIS A 130 -12.11 3.72 10.62
N TYR A 131 -12.13 2.39 10.47
CA TYR A 131 -13.24 1.59 10.99
C TYR A 131 -13.29 1.60 12.51
N ASN A 132 -12.12 1.60 13.16
CA ASN A 132 -12.05 1.70 14.62
C ASN A 132 -12.66 3.00 15.12
N ASP A 133 -12.35 4.11 14.46
CA ASP A 133 -12.91 5.43 14.79
C ASP A 133 -14.42 5.45 14.57
N MET A 134 -14.89 4.88 13.47
CA MET A 134 -16.33 4.79 13.18
C MET A 134 -17.05 3.99 14.26
N LEU A 135 -16.49 2.86 14.67
CA LEU A 135 -17.08 2.05 15.73
C LEU A 135 -17.13 2.78 17.06
N GLY A 136 -16.11 3.59 17.35
CA GLY A 136 -16.09 4.42 18.56
C GLY A 136 -17.22 5.45 18.56
N GLU A 137 -17.44 6.10 17.43
CA GLU A 137 -18.54 7.07 17.30
C GLU A 137 -19.91 6.39 17.36
N PHE A 138 -20.06 5.28 16.66
CA PHE A 138 -21.30 4.53 16.66
C PHE A 138 -21.66 4.01 18.06
N GLY A 139 -20.66 3.53 18.81
CA GLY A 139 -20.84 3.07 20.18
C GLY A 139 -21.31 4.17 21.14
N LYS A 140 -20.79 5.37 20.98
CA LYS A 140 -21.21 6.51 21.78
C LYS A 140 -22.66 6.89 21.57
N GLU A 141 -23.12 6.83 20.34
CA GLU A 141 -24.52 7.13 19.99
C GLU A 141 -25.47 6.05 20.47
N GLY A 142 -25.00 4.81 20.60
CA GLY A 142 -25.78 3.67 21.04
C GLY A 142 -25.98 3.59 22.56
N GLU A 143 -25.26 4.40 23.30
CA GLU A 143 -25.41 4.51 24.76
C GLU A 143 -26.51 5.49 25.09
#